data_568f24a28b99f068fa17a12d1e6af2c7
#
_entry.id   568f24a28b99f068fa17a12d1e6af2c7
#
_cell.length_a   1.000
_cell.length_b   1.000
_cell.length_c   1.000
_cell.angle_alpha   90.00
_cell.angle_beta   90.00
_cell.angle_gamma   90.00
#
_symmetry.space_group_name_H-M   'P 1'
#
loop_
_entity.id
_entity.type
_entity.pdbx_description
1 polymer ?
#
loop_
_entity_poly.entity_id
_entity_poly.type
_entity_poly.pdbx_seq_one_letter_code
_entity_poly.pdbx_strand_id
1 'polypeptide(L)'
;MRPMLMLLMAKNYGEVSQVTQHSAVGLELLHTASLVHDDVVDESGERRGQASVNAEYNNKVAVLVGDYILSTALLHVSFTGNQRIIQYLAELGRTLAAGEILQLSNIQNQEISEEVYYQVIQKKTAALFEACAIIGALSAGASDDEVKRAGEFGQNLGIMFQIRDDIFDYFDSKEIGKPTGNDMTEGKLTLPVIYALNHTNFESMQTLAKKVKAGTINPDEIAVLVEFTKQQGGIEYAEQCMQNFSNLCKQYIDHSVKEKAIRDSLTAYVDYVVQRNY
;
A
#
# COMPACT_ATOMS: atom_id res chain seq x y z
N MET A 1 9.47 6.67 4.05
CA MET A 1 8.16 7.00 4.64
C MET A 1 7.85 6.12 5.86
N ARG A 2 7.76 4.81 5.75
CA ARG A 2 7.36 3.88 6.83
C ARG A 2 8.17 3.98 8.12
N PRO A 3 9.53 3.98 8.11
CA PRO A 3 10.28 4.18 9.35
C PRO A 3 9.97 5.52 10.04
N MET A 4 9.78 6.59 9.26
CA MET A 4 9.42 7.91 9.81
C MET A 4 8.06 7.86 10.53
N LEU A 5 7.06 7.19 9.95
CA LEU A 5 5.76 7.02 10.59
C LEU A 5 5.92 6.28 11.95
N MET A 6 6.68 5.18 11.97
CA MET A 6 6.92 4.44 13.21
C MET A 6 7.59 5.30 14.29
N LEU A 7 8.60 6.10 13.90
CA LEU A 7 9.30 6.99 14.83
C LEU A 7 8.37 8.11 15.36
N LEU A 8 7.52 8.70 14.50
CA LEU A 8 6.55 9.71 14.91
C LEU A 8 5.50 9.13 15.85
N MET A 9 5.03 7.91 15.58
CA MET A 9 4.09 7.22 16.47
C MET A 9 4.72 6.88 17.82
N ALA A 10 5.98 6.42 17.85
CA ALA A 10 6.68 6.21 19.10
C ALA A 10 6.84 7.52 19.89
N LYS A 11 7.20 8.61 19.22
CA LYS A 11 7.32 9.94 19.85
C LYS A 11 5.98 10.45 20.41
N ASN A 12 4.86 10.11 19.80
CA ASN A 12 3.54 10.49 20.31
C ASN A 12 3.21 9.86 21.66
N TYR A 13 3.73 8.66 21.93
CA TYR A 13 3.41 7.91 23.16
C TYR A 13 4.55 7.85 24.17
N GLY A 14 5.77 8.21 23.78
CA GLY A 14 6.93 8.20 24.65
C GLY A 14 8.22 8.52 23.91
N GLU A 15 9.26 7.74 24.14
CA GLU A 15 10.58 7.95 23.54
C GLU A 15 10.89 6.91 22.46
N VAL A 16 11.69 7.33 21.48
CA VAL A 16 12.28 6.42 20.50
C VAL A 16 13.40 5.64 21.17
N SER A 17 13.15 4.39 21.44
CA SER A 17 14.09 3.46 22.09
C SER A 17 14.82 2.61 21.04
N GLN A 18 15.78 1.79 21.50
CA GLN A 18 16.41 0.76 20.66
C GLN A 18 15.37 -0.25 20.15
N VAL A 19 14.34 -0.55 20.95
CA VAL A 19 13.21 -1.41 20.51
C VAL A 19 12.53 -0.81 19.28
N THR A 20 12.24 0.50 19.31
CA THR A 20 11.66 1.21 18.15
C THR A 20 12.57 1.15 16.93
N GLN A 21 13.88 1.36 17.12
CA GLN A 21 14.85 1.36 16.02
C GLN A 21 14.98 -0.02 15.37
N HIS A 22 15.13 -1.09 16.17
CA HIS A 22 15.18 -2.46 15.65
C HIS A 22 13.89 -2.85 14.95
N SER A 23 12.74 -2.42 15.47
CA SER A 23 11.45 -2.65 14.84
C SER A 23 11.33 -1.95 13.49
N ALA A 24 11.78 -0.68 13.40
CA ALA A 24 11.75 0.10 12.16
C ALA A 24 12.63 -0.52 11.08
N VAL A 25 13.85 -0.97 11.45
CA VAL A 25 14.74 -1.69 10.53
C VAL A 25 14.13 -3.01 10.09
N GLY A 26 13.62 -3.82 11.04
CA GLY A 26 13.01 -5.11 10.75
C GLY A 26 11.80 -4.98 9.80
N LEU A 27 10.93 -4.00 10.04
CA LEU A 27 9.77 -3.76 9.18
C LEU A 27 10.17 -3.31 7.76
N GLU A 28 11.14 -2.39 7.62
CA GLU A 28 11.58 -1.93 6.31
C GLU A 28 12.31 -3.04 5.53
N LEU A 29 13.08 -3.90 6.22
CA LEU A 29 13.69 -5.09 5.61
C LEU A 29 12.62 -6.11 5.17
N LEU A 30 11.60 -6.39 6.00
CA LEU A 30 10.49 -7.27 5.62
C LEU A 30 9.80 -6.74 4.36
N HIS A 31 9.49 -5.44 4.32
CA HIS A 31 8.90 -4.84 3.13
C HIS A 31 9.84 -4.91 1.92
N THR A 32 11.14 -4.67 2.10
CA THR A 32 12.11 -4.80 1.00
C THR A 32 12.15 -6.23 0.46
N ALA A 33 12.11 -7.23 1.34
CA ALA A 33 12.04 -8.63 0.95
C ALA A 33 10.77 -8.93 0.13
N SER A 34 9.60 -8.43 0.59
CA SER A 34 8.36 -8.62 -0.16
C SER A 34 8.44 -8.00 -1.56
N LEU A 35 9.02 -6.80 -1.70
CA LEU A 35 9.20 -6.17 -3.02
C LEU A 35 10.08 -6.99 -3.96
N VAL A 36 11.15 -7.63 -3.44
CA VAL A 36 12.03 -8.50 -4.25
C VAL A 36 11.28 -9.76 -4.69
N HIS A 37 10.46 -10.34 -3.82
CA HIS A 37 9.61 -11.49 -4.18
C HIS A 37 8.50 -11.10 -5.16
N ASP A 38 7.86 -9.93 -4.96
CA ASP A 38 6.81 -9.41 -5.84
C ASP A 38 7.36 -9.20 -7.27
N ASP A 39 8.59 -8.67 -7.42
CA ASP A 39 9.23 -8.51 -8.74
C ASP A 39 9.38 -9.83 -9.49
N VAL A 40 9.59 -10.94 -8.77
CA VAL A 40 9.64 -12.29 -9.38
C VAL A 40 8.24 -12.77 -9.76
N VAL A 41 7.24 -12.54 -8.90
CA VAL A 41 5.84 -12.96 -9.12
C VAL A 41 5.22 -12.18 -10.28
N ASP A 42 5.45 -10.87 -10.33
CA ASP A 42 4.94 -9.95 -11.36
C ASP A 42 5.80 -9.95 -12.64
N GLU A 43 6.90 -10.73 -12.69
CA GLU A 43 7.88 -10.73 -13.79
C GLU A 43 8.40 -9.34 -14.13
N SER A 44 8.50 -8.46 -13.13
CA SER A 44 8.89 -7.06 -13.29
C SER A 44 10.37 -6.93 -13.66
N GLY A 45 10.67 -6.24 -14.75
CA GLY A 45 12.06 -5.98 -15.19
C GLY A 45 12.70 -4.75 -14.52
N GLU A 46 11.90 -3.87 -13.92
CA GLU A 46 12.36 -2.59 -13.40
C GLU A 46 11.61 -2.22 -12.11
N ARG A 47 12.32 -1.60 -11.18
CA ARG A 47 11.76 -1.02 -9.95
C ARG A 47 12.39 0.34 -9.65
N ARG A 48 11.57 1.38 -9.59
CA ARG A 48 12.00 2.77 -9.32
C ARG A 48 13.10 3.27 -10.24
N GLY A 49 13.01 2.95 -11.54
CA GLY A 49 13.98 3.40 -12.55
C GLY A 49 15.28 2.61 -12.58
N GLN A 50 15.34 1.47 -11.88
CA GLN A 50 16.51 0.57 -11.87
C GLN A 50 16.08 -0.86 -12.19
N ALA A 51 17.00 -1.64 -12.77
CA ALA A 51 16.75 -3.06 -13.01
C ALA A 51 16.40 -3.77 -11.69
N SER A 52 15.34 -4.60 -11.71
CA SER A 52 14.98 -5.45 -10.59
C SER A 52 16.02 -6.56 -10.39
N VAL A 53 16.04 -7.17 -9.19
CA VAL A 53 17.04 -8.23 -8.89
C VAL A 53 16.89 -9.43 -9.82
N ASN A 54 15.66 -9.80 -10.18
CA ASN A 54 15.40 -10.89 -11.12
C ASN A 54 15.82 -10.55 -12.55
N ALA A 55 15.73 -9.29 -12.98
CA ALA A 55 16.21 -8.85 -14.29
C ALA A 55 17.73 -8.78 -14.36
N GLU A 56 18.39 -8.31 -13.29
CA GLU A 56 19.85 -8.19 -13.27
C GLU A 56 20.54 -9.57 -13.15
N TYR A 57 19.98 -10.49 -12.36
CA TYR A 57 20.59 -11.81 -12.11
C TYR A 57 19.74 -12.94 -12.68
N ASN A 58 18.67 -13.30 -12.05
CA ASN A 58 17.59 -14.22 -12.45
C ASN A 58 16.62 -14.46 -11.27
N ASN A 59 15.50 -15.13 -11.53
CA ASN A 59 14.48 -15.44 -10.51
C ASN A 59 15.01 -16.26 -9.33
N LYS A 60 15.93 -17.22 -9.55
CA LYS A 60 16.50 -18.04 -8.48
C LYS A 60 17.30 -17.22 -7.49
N VAL A 61 18.13 -16.30 -7.99
CA VAL A 61 18.92 -15.38 -7.15
C VAL A 61 17.99 -14.40 -6.43
N ALA A 62 16.99 -13.85 -7.11
CA ALA A 62 16.04 -12.92 -6.50
C ALA A 62 15.28 -13.54 -5.33
N VAL A 63 14.78 -14.77 -5.47
CA VAL A 63 14.13 -15.50 -4.36
C VAL A 63 15.08 -15.64 -3.16
N LEU A 64 16.32 -16.08 -3.39
CA LEU A 64 17.30 -16.26 -2.29
C LEU A 64 17.70 -14.92 -1.64
N VAL A 65 17.80 -13.84 -2.42
CA VAL A 65 18.04 -12.49 -1.89
C VAL A 65 16.87 -12.03 -1.03
N GLY A 66 15.64 -12.24 -1.48
CA GLY A 66 14.43 -11.95 -0.70
C GLY A 66 14.41 -12.73 0.62
N ASP A 67 14.71 -14.03 0.60
CA ASP A 67 14.81 -14.89 1.80
C ASP A 67 15.89 -14.43 2.76
N TYR A 68 17.05 -14.02 2.25
CA TYR A 68 18.14 -13.49 3.06
C TYR A 68 17.73 -12.20 3.77
N ILE A 69 17.10 -11.26 3.04
CA ILE A 69 16.61 -10.00 3.60
C ILE A 69 15.51 -10.27 4.63
N LEU A 70 14.57 -11.18 4.34
CA LEU A 70 13.51 -11.57 5.28
C LEU A 70 14.08 -12.18 6.57
N SER A 71 15.07 -13.06 6.45
CA SER A 71 15.74 -13.66 7.61
C SER A 71 16.48 -12.59 8.43
N THR A 72 17.08 -11.60 7.77
CA THR A 72 17.71 -10.45 8.43
C THR A 72 16.66 -9.58 9.15
N ALA A 73 15.46 -9.39 8.56
CA ALA A 73 14.35 -8.71 9.21
C ALA A 73 13.94 -9.40 10.52
N LEU A 74 13.79 -10.73 10.49
CA LEU A 74 13.44 -11.54 11.67
C LEU A 74 14.53 -11.43 12.76
N LEU A 75 15.80 -11.41 12.37
CA LEU A 75 16.91 -11.22 13.30
C LEU A 75 16.81 -9.85 14.00
N HIS A 76 16.59 -8.76 13.25
CA HIS A 76 16.44 -7.43 13.85
C HIS A 76 15.26 -7.35 14.81
N VAL A 77 14.13 -7.95 14.45
CA VAL A 77 12.93 -7.97 15.31
C VAL A 77 13.16 -8.80 16.58
N SER A 78 13.94 -9.87 16.50
CA SER A 78 14.29 -10.66 17.68
C SER A 78 15.07 -9.86 18.74
N PHE A 79 15.89 -8.89 18.33
CA PHE A 79 16.61 -8.00 19.24
C PHE A 79 15.70 -7.07 20.06
N THR A 80 14.44 -6.90 19.67
CA THR A 80 13.48 -6.12 20.46
C THR A 80 13.15 -6.77 21.79
N GLY A 81 13.28 -8.09 21.92
CA GLY A 81 12.87 -8.86 23.07
C GLY A 81 11.37 -8.73 23.42
N ASN A 82 10.59 -8.09 22.55
CA ASN A 82 9.16 -7.84 22.77
C ASN A 82 8.32 -8.82 21.94
N GLN A 83 7.71 -9.78 22.63
CA GLN A 83 6.92 -10.84 21.99
C GLN A 83 5.76 -10.29 21.16
N ARG A 84 5.09 -9.22 21.58
CA ARG A 84 3.98 -8.62 20.84
C ARG A 84 4.46 -8.04 19.50
N ILE A 85 5.60 -7.34 19.49
CA ILE A 85 6.19 -6.78 18.27
C ILE A 85 6.60 -7.90 17.30
N ILE A 86 7.23 -8.96 17.82
CA ILE A 86 7.61 -10.14 17.03
C ILE A 86 6.37 -10.78 16.38
N GLN A 87 5.29 -10.93 17.17
CA GLN A 87 4.02 -11.48 16.67
C GLN A 87 3.40 -10.61 15.58
N TYR A 88 3.30 -9.30 15.79
CA TYR A 88 2.75 -8.37 14.80
C TYR A 88 3.54 -8.39 13.49
N LEU A 89 4.87 -8.47 13.56
CA LEU A 89 5.67 -8.52 12.34
C LEU A 89 5.50 -9.85 11.59
N ALA A 90 5.40 -10.96 12.30
CA ALA A 90 5.13 -12.27 11.71
C ALA A 90 3.74 -12.30 11.05
N GLU A 91 2.72 -11.74 11.71
CA GLU A 91 1.37 -11.61 11.17
C GLU A 91 1.32 -10.68 9.95
N LEU A 92 2.10 -9.59 9.96
CA LEU A 92 2.24 -8.70 8.80
C LEU A 92 2.76 -9.49 7.58
N GLY A 93 3.84 -10.26 7.73
CA GLY A 93 4.38 -11.06 6.62
C GLY A 93 3.34 -12.02 6.05
N ARG A 94 2.58 -12.69 6.91
CA ARG A 94 1.46 -13.56 6.50
C ARG A 94 0.34 -12.78 5.80
N THR A 95 0.02 -11.57 6.28
CA THR A 95 -1.02 -10.72 5.71
C THR A 95 -0.64 -10.21 4.32
N LEU A 96 0.61 -9.80 4.12
CA LEU A 96 1.12 -9.38 2.80
C LEU A 96 1.03 -10.52 1.79
N ALA A 97 1.51 -11.72 2.14
CA ALA A 97 1.42 -12.90 1.27
C ALA A 97 -0.04 -13.27 0.97
N ALA A 98 -0.94 -13.22 1.96
CA ALA A 98 -2.36 -13.47 1.76
C ALA A 98 -3.02 -12.41 0.86
N GLY A 99 -2.55 -11.16 0.91
CA GLY A 99 -2.99 -10.08 0.04
C GLY A 99 -2.59 -10.33 -1.42
N GLU A 100 -1.36 -10.81 -1.65
CA GLU A 100 -0.88 -11.17 -2.98
C GLU A 100 -1.66 -12.35 -3.57
N ILE A 101 -1.85 -13.42 -2.79
CA ILE A 101 -2.67 -14.57 -3.21
C ILE A 101 -4.11 -14.13 -3.56
N LEU A 102 -4.71 -13.24 -2.76
CA LEU A 102 -6.04 -12.71 -3.03
C LEU A 102 -6.07 -11.89 -4.33
N GLN A 103 -5.05 -11.04 -4.58
CA GLN A 103 -4.94 -10.28 -5.82
C GLN A 103 -4.85 -11.18 -7.04
N LEU A 104 -3.97 -12.19 -7.02
CA LEU A 104 -3.82 -13.17 -8.10
C LEU A 104 -5.13 -13.95 -8.34
N SER A 105 -5.80 -14.36 -7.26
CA SER A 105 -7.12 -15.02 -7.36
C SER A 105 -8.18 -14.10 -7.94
N ASN A 106 -8.16 -12.80 -7.59
CA ASN A 106 -9.12 -11.82 -8.10
C ASN A 106 -8.91 -11.50 -9.59
N ILE A 107 -7.68 -11.54 -10.09
CA ILE A 107 -7.40 -11.41 -11.53
C ILE A 107 -8.11 -12.54 -12.31
N GLN A 108 -8.10 -13.76 -11.77
CA GLN A 108 -8.76 -14.91 -12.38
C GLN A 108 -10.30 -14.88 -12.25
N ASN A 109 -10.83 -14.19 -11.23
CA ASN A 109 -12.27 -14.04 -11.01
C ASN A 109 -12.81 -12.91 -11.86
N GLN A 110 -13.93 -13.14 -12.55
CA GLN A 110 -14.58 -12.15 -13.44
C GLN A 110 -15.40 -11.08 -12.69
N GLU A 111 -15.53 -11.19 -11.38
CA GLU A 111 -16.28 -10.24 -10.56
C GLU A 111 -15.53 -8.90 -10.44
N ILE A 112 -16.28 -7.79 -10.62
CA ILE A 112 -15.79 -6.42 -10.46
C ILE A 112 -16.40 -5.90 -9.16
N SER A 113 -15.65 -6.03 -8.06
CA SER A 113 -16.14 -5.74 -6.71
C SER A 113 -15.23 -4.71 -6.02
N GLU A 114 -15.85 -3.62 -5.56
CA GLU A 114 -15.18 -2.61 -4.73
C GLU A 114 -14.78 -3.19 -3.36
N GLU A 115 -15.59 -4.09 -2.81
CA GLU A 115 -15.27 -4.77 -1.55
C GLU A 115 -13.98 -5.59 -1.66
N VAL A 116 -13.83 -6.36 -2.74
CA VAL A 116 -12.61 -7.14 -2.99
C VAL A 116 -11.41 -6.21 -3.21
N TYR A 117 -11.58 -5.11 -3.92
CA TYR A 117 -10.54 -4.08 -4.07
C TYR A 117 -10.04 -3.61 -2.71
N TYR A 118 -10.94 -3.19 -1.79
CA TYR A 118 -10.54 -2.75 -0.44
C TYR A 118 -9.86 -3.87 0.35
N GLN A 119 -10.31 -5.11 0.26
CA GLN A 119 -9.66 -6.24 0.92
C GLN A 119 -8.21 -6.46 0.42
N VAL A 120 -7.98 -6.30 -0.88
CA VAL A 120 -6.63 -6.41 -1.48
C VAL A 120 -5.72 -5.30 -0.97
N ILE A 121 -6.14 -4.02 -1.09
CA ILE A 121 -5.29 -2.90 -0.70
C ILE A 121 -5.07 -2.82 0.81
N GLN A 122 -6.03 -3.27 1.63
CA GLN A 122 -5.85 -3.39 3.07
C GLN A 122 -4.74 -4.38 3.42
N LYS A 123 -4.71 -5.55 2.79
CA LYS A 123 -3.71 -6.58 3.07
C LYS A 123 -2.35 -6.29 2.43
N LYS A 124 -2.33 -5.80 1.20
CA LYS A 124 -1.09 -5.59 0.42
C LYS A 124 -0.37 -4.30 0.79
N THR A 125 -1.10 -3.22 1.06
CA THR A 125 -0.52 -1.88 1.26
C THR A 125 -0.79 -1.34 2.66
N ALA A 126 -2.07 -1.27 3.09
CA ALA A 126 -2.44 -0.61 4.34
C ALA A 126 -1.89 -1.35 5.57
N ALA A 127 -1.78 -2.67 5.54
CA ALA A 127 -1.21 -3.45 6.64
C ALA A 127 0.21 -3.02 7.03
N LEU A 128 1.02 -2.54 6.08
CA LEU A 128 2.35 -2.00 6.37
C LEU A 128 2.29 -0.70 7.17
N PHE A 129 1.40 0.21 6.82
CA PHE A 129 1.20 1.48 7.55
C PHE A 129 0.57 1.23 8.93
N GLU A 130 -0.39 0.32 9.00
CA GLU A 130 -0.99 -0.14 10.25
C GLU A 130 0.07 -0.71 11.21
N ALA A 131 0.92 -1.61 10.73
CA ALA A 131 2.02 -2.18 11.50
C ALA A 131 3.03 -1.12 11.97
N CYS A 132 3.36 -0.12 11.13
CA CYS A 132 4.22 0.99 11.53
C CYS A 132 3.62 1.75 12.73
N ALA A 133 2.33 2.05 12.67
CA ALA A 133 1.66 2.80 13.71
C ALA A 133 1.51 1.98 15.00
N ILE A 134 1.09 0.73 14.90
CA ILE A 134 0.95 -0.20 16.03
C ILE A 134 2.30 -0.43 16.73
N ILE A 135 3.32 -0.81 15.95
CA ILE A 135 4.63 -1.15 16.51
C ILE A 135 5.31 0.11 17.10
N GLY A 136 5.15 1.27 16.45
CA GLY A 136 5.60 2.54 16.99
C GLY A 136 5.00 2.82 18.36
N ALA A 137 3.68 2.72 18.51
CA ALA A 137 2.97 2.90 19.77
C ALA A 137 3.39 1.86 20.83
N LEU A 138 3.43 0.57 20.47
CA LEU A 138 3.86 -0.51 21.35
C LEU A 138 5.29 -0.32 21.88
N SER A 139 6.21 0.10 21.02
CA SER A 139 7.62 0.28 21.39
C SER A 139 7.84 1.42 22.40
N ALA A 140 6.87 2.32 22.51
CA ALA A 140 6.88 3.47 23.43
C ALA A 140 5.96 3.28 24.65
N GLY A 141 5.37 2.08 24.82
CA GLY A 141 4.59 1.74 26.01
C GLY A 141 3.14 2.23 26.00
N ALA A 142 2.57 2.47 24.83
CA ALA A 142 1.16 2.83 24.69
C ALA A 142 0.22 1.74 25.25
N SER A 143 -0.92 2.14 25.79
CA SER A 143 -1.98 1.24 26.24
C SER A 143 -2.63 0.50 25.05
N ASP A 144 -3.33 -0.60 25.32
CA ASP A 144 -3.98 -1.39 24.26
C ASP A 144 -5.01 -0.58 23.46
N ASP A 145 -5.76 0.32 24.10
CA ASP A 145 -6.69 1.21 23.42
C ASP A 145 -5.97 2.24 22.52
N GLU A 146 -4.82 2.75 22.95
CA GLU A 146 -4.00 3.65 22.15
C GLU A 146 -3.38 2.92 20.97
N VAL A 147 -2.87 1.70 21.16
CA VAL A 147 -2.35 0.83 20.10
C VAL A 147 -3.43 0.54 19.06
N LYS A 148 -4.66 0.25 19.49
CA LYS A 148 -5.79 0.02 18.58
C LYS A 148 -6.08 1.26 17.72
N ARG A 149 -6.20 2.45 18.35
CA ARG A 149 -6.44 3.71 17.62
C ARG A 149 -5.28 4.06 16.67
N ALA A 150 -4.04 3.79 17.09
CA ALA A 150 -2.86 3.93 16.23
C ALA A 150 -2.95 3.03 15.00
N GLY A 151 -3.40 1.79 15.17
CA GLY A 151 -3.62 0.84 14.07
C GLY A 151 -4.66 1.35 13.07
N GLU A 152 -5.81 1.81 13.57
CA GLU A 152 -6.88 2.39 12.74
C GLU A 152 -6.36 3.61 11.94
N PHE A 153 -5.58 4.48 12.55
CA PHE A 153 -4.92 5.60 11.86
C PHE A 153 -3.96 5.11 10.76
N GLY A 154 -3.09 4.14 11.07
CA GLY A 154 -2.16 3.57 10.11
C GLY A 154 -2.88 2.90 8.92
N GLN A 155 -3.94 2.15 9.19
CA GLN A 155 -4.75 1.51 8.16
C GLN A 155 -5.40 2.55 7.22
N ASN A 156 -6.04 3.59 7.77
CA ASN A 156 -6.65 4.67 6.99
C ASN A 156 -5.62 5.40 6.12
N LEU A 157 -4.44 5.66 6.68
CA LEU A 157 -3.32 6.28 5.96
C LEU A 157 -2.83 5.41 4.79
N GLY A 158 -2.75 4.10 5.01
CA GLY A 158 -2.31 3.15 3.98
C GLY A 158 -3.33 2.97 2.85
N ILE A 159 -4.63 2.96 3.18
CA ILE A 159 -5.71 2.93 2.17
C ILE A 159 -5.66 4.21 1.34
N MET A 160 -5.58 5.38 1.98
CA MET A 160 -5.45 6.67 1.32
C MET A 160 -4.21 6.71 0.40
N PHE A 161 -3.09 6.18 0.85
CA PHE A 161 -1.86 6.07 0.06
C PHE A 161 -2.08 5.26 -1.22
N GLN A 162 -2.75 4.11 -1.14
CA GLN A 162 -3.01 3.27 -2.31
C GLN A 162 -4.00 3.93 -3.28
N ILE A 163 -5.11 4.49 -2.77
CA ILE A 163 -6.08 5.19 -3.64
C ILE A 163 -5.39 6.32 -4.42
N ARG A 164 -4.44 7.04 -3.79
CA ARG A 164 -3.66 8.07 -4.49
C ARG A 164 -2.78 7.49 -5.59
N ASP A 165 -2.11 6.37 -5.35
CA ASP A 165 -1.33 5.67 -6.39
C ASP A 165 -2.22 5.24 -7.57
N ASP A 166 -3.38 4.69 -7.27
CA ASP A 166 -4.34 4.24 -8.28
C ASP A 166 -4.87 5.41 -9.13
N ILE A 167 -5.08 6.59 -8.53
CA ILE A 167 -5.48 7.80 -9.26
C ILE A 167 -4.37 8.23 -10.22
N PHE A 168 -3.09 8.15 -9.81
CA PHE A 168 -1.98 8.53 -10.69
C PHE A 168 -1.91 7.74 -11.99
N ASP A 169 -2.30 6.48 -11.97
CA ASP A 169 -2.28 5.62 -13.15
C ASP A 169 -3.20 6.11 -14.30
N TYR A 170 -4.09 7.07 -14.01
CA TYR A 170 -4.98 7.68 -15.01
C TYR A 170 -4.42 8.95 -15.67
N PHE A 171 -3.26 9.44 -15.24
CA PHE A 171 -2.69 10.68 -15.76
C PHE A 171 -1.30 10.46 -16.33
N ASP A 172 -1.04 11.08 -17.49
CA ASP A 172 0.30 11.08 -18.08
C ASP A 172 1.27 11.85 -17.18
N SER A 173 2.20 11.17 -16.59
CA SER A 173 3.29 11.78 -15.87
C SER A 173 4.55 11.72 -16.70
N LYS A 174 4.89 12.81 -17.36
CA LYS A 174 6.17 12.97 -18.08
C LYS A 174 7.38 12.85 -17.15
N GLU A 175 7.17 13.06 -15.85
CA GLU A 175 8.23 12.98 -14.85
C GLU A 175 8.48 11.55 -14.36
N ILE A 176 7.47 10.66 -14.41
CA ILE A 176 7.57 9.27 -13.92
C ILE A 176 7.93 8.29 -15.04
N GLY A 177 7.71 8.67 -16.31
CA GLY A 177 8.03 7.82 -17.46
C GLY A 177 7.17 6.56 -17.60
N LYS A 178 6.08 6.45 -16.84
CA LYS A 178 5.13 5.32 -16.94
C LYS A 178 3.99 5.68 -17.88
N PRO A 179 3.59 4.75 -18.79
CA PRO A 179 2.37 4.91 -19.57
C PRO A 179 1.14 4.90 -18.67
N THR A 180 0.10 5.64 -19.04
CA THR A 180 -1.21 5.63 -18.39
C THR A 180 -1.84 4.26 -18.48
N GLY A 181 -2.49 3.78 -17.41
CA GLY A 181 -3.18 2.48 -17.41
C GLY A 181 -2.26 1.27 -17.20
N ASN A 182 -1.14 1.45 -16.53
CA ASN A 182 -0.22 0.35 -16.21
C ASN A 182 -0.89 -0.75 -15.38
N ASP A 183 -1.72 -0.39 -14.40
CA ASP A 183 -2.49 -1.35 -13.61
C ASP A 183 -3.39 -2.22 -14.50
N MET A 184 -4.03 -1.63 -15.50
CA MET A 184 -4.85 -2.38 -16.46
C MET A 184 -4.00 -3.32 -17.33
N THR A 185 -2.78 -2.92 -17.69
CA THR A 185 -1.83 -3.79 -18.40
C THR A 185 -1.46 -5.02 -17.56
N GLU A 186 -1.36 -4.86 -16.25
CA GLU A 186 -1.09 -5.92 -15.27
C GLU A 186 -2.34 -6.73 -14.87
N GLY A 187 -3.49 -6.50 -15.52
CA GLY A 187 -4.73 -7.22 -15.24
C GLY A 187 -5.50 -6.71 -14.01
N LYS A 188 -5.14 -5.54 -13.49
CA LYS A 188 -5.72 -4.96 -12.26
C LYS A 188 -6.79 -3.93 -12.63
N LEU A 189 -7.94 -4.00 -11.95
CA LEU A 189 -8.96 -2.97 -11.97
C LEU A 189 -8.94 -2.25 -10.61
N THR A 190 -8.73 -0.94 -10.64
CA THR A 190 -8.61 -0.09 -9.44
C THR A 190 -9.88 0.71 -9.17
N LEU A 191 -9.97 1.38 -8.03
CA LEU A 191 -11.18 2.03 -7.55
C LEU A 191 -11.88 2.92 -8.59
N PRO A 192 -11.17 3.79 -9.36
CA PRO A 192 -11.82 4.65 -10.33
C PRO A 192 -12.63 3.88 -11.38
N VAL A 193 -12.01 2.88 -12.03
CA VAL A 193 -12.69 2.10 -13.08
C VAL A 193 -13.76 1.18 -12.52
N ILE A 194 -13.56 0.61 -11.32
CA ILE A 194 -14.57 -0.20 -10.63
C ILE A 194 -15.86 0.62 -10.42
N TYR A 195 -15.70 1.86 -9.92
CA TYR A 195 -16.83 2.76 -9.75
C TYR A 195 -17.56 3.03 -11.08
N ALA A 196 -16.81 3.44 -12.11
CA ALA A 196 -17.38 3.75 -13.42
C ALA A 196 -18.14 2.57 -14.02
N LEU A 197 -17.60 1.35 -13.92
CA LEU A 197 -18.22 0.13 -14.42
C LEU A 197 -19.47 -0.28 -13.64
N ASN A 198 -19.48 -0.09 -12.31
CA ASN A 198 -20.60 -0.49 -11.46
C ASN A 198 -21.78 0.50 -11.51
N HIS A 199 -21.54 1.75 -11.90
CA HIS A 199 -22.57 2.80 -11.97
C HIS A 199 -23.10 3.06 -13.38
N THR A 200 -22.63 2.29 -14.36
CA THR A 200 -23.06 2.40 -15.77
C THR A 200 -23.37 1.03 -16.36
N ASN A 201 -24.22 1.03 -17.41
CA ASN A 201 -24.62 -0.20 -18.11
C ASN A 201 -24.01 -0.28 -19.52
N PHE A 202 -22.73 0.12 -19.68
CA PHE A 202 -22.05 0.02 -20.96
C PHE A 202 -21.42 -1.38 -21.15
N GLU A 203 -22.13 -2.26 -21.88
CA GLU A 203 -21.71 -3.64 -22.14
C GLU A 203 -20.32 -3.73 -22.80
N SER A 204 -20.02 -2.77 -23.69
CA SER A 204 -18.68 -2.67 -24.31
C SER A 204 -17.56 -2.45 -23.29
N MET A 205 -17.79 -1.60 -22.28
CA MET A 205 -16.80 -1.33 -21.22
C MET A 205 -16.65 -2.52 -20.28
N GLN A 206 -17.73 -3.22 -19.95
CA GLN A 206 -17.68 -4.49 -19.22
C GLN A 206 -16.86 -5.55 -19.97
N THR A 207 -16.95 -5.57 -21.30
CA THR A 207 -16.16 -6.46 -22.14
C THR A 207 -14.67 -6.10 -22.08
N LEU A 208 -14.32 -4.81 -22.12
CA LEU A 208 -12.93 -4.35 -21.96
C LEU A 208 -12.38 -4.69 -20.57
N ALA A 209 -13.16 -4.52 -19.51
CA ALA A 209 -12.77 -4.90 -18.15
C ALA A 209 -12.46 -6.41 -18.03
N LYS A 210 -13.22 -7.26 -18.71
CA LYS A 210 -12.92 -8.71 -18.79
C LYS A 210 -11.62 -8.98 -19.53
N LYS A 211 -11.30 -8.21 -20.59
CA LYS A 211 -10.01 -8.31 -21.29
C LYS A 211 -8.84 -7.88 -20.41
N VAL A 212 -9.03 -6.83 -19.56
CA VAL A 212 -8.03 -6.46 -18.54
C VAL A 212 -7.69 -7.68 -17.68
N LYS A 213 -8.70 -8.26 -17.05
CA LYS A 213 -8.53 -9.44 -16.17
C LYS A 213 -7.96 -10.67 -16.88
N ALA A 214 -8.25 -10.83 -18.16
CA ALA A 214 -7.72 -11.91 -18.98
C ALA A 214 -6.28 -11.65 -19.49
N GLY A 215 -5.72 -10.46 -19.26
CA GLY A 215 -4.40 -10.05 -19.79
C GLY A 215 -4.36 -9.96 -21.33
N THR A 216 -5.53 -9.71 -21.96
CA THR A 216 -5.67 -9.67 -23.43
C THR A 216 -6.03 -8.28 -23.97
N ILE A 217 -6.08 -7.29 -23.09
CA ILE A 217 -6.35 -5.90 -23.47
C ILE A 217 -5.14 -5.30 -24.19
N ASN A 218 -5.39 -4.47 -25.19
CA ASN A 218 -4.33 -3.75 -25.91
C ASN A 218 -4.27 -2.27 -25.48
N PRO A 219 -3.20 -1.51 -25.82
CA PRO A 219 -3.04 -0.12 -25.42
C PRO A 219 -4.17 0.82 -25.86
N ASP A 220 -4.74 0.63 -27.06
CA ASP A 220 -5.84 1.46 -27.56
C ASP A 220 -7.12 1.22 -26.75
N GLU A 221 -7.38 -0.02 -26.37
CA GLU A 221 -8.51 -0.40 -25.52
C GLU A 221 -8.34 0.12 -24.08
N ILE A 222 -7.10 0.14 -23.55
CA ILE A 222 -6.80 0.77 -22.26
C ILE A 222 -7.12 2.26 -22.32
N ALA A 223 -6.67 2.96 -23.36
CA ALA A 223 -6.96 4.39 -23.52
C ALA A 223 -8.47 4.68 -23.53
N VAL A 224 -9.26 3.83 -24.20
CA VAL A 224 -10.73 3.93 -24.21
C VAL A 224 -11.30 3.75 -22.79
N LEU A 225 -10.81 2.77 -22.04
CA LEU A 225 -11.31 2.49 -20.69
C LEU A 225 -10.89 3.59 -19.68
N VAL A 226 -9.70 4.15 -19.83
CA VAL A 226 -9.22 5.30 -19.03
C VAL A 226 -10.10 6.53 -19.28
N GLU A 227 -10.37 6.86 -20.55
CA GLU A 227 -11.20 8.01 -20.91
C GLU A 227 -12.65 7.83 -20.42
N PHE A 228 -13.21 6.62 -20.59
CA PHE A 228 -14.52 6.26 -20.04
C PHE A 228 -14.55 6.48 -18.52
N THR A 229 -13.54 6.02 -17.78
CA THR A 229 -13.45 6.16 -16.32
C THR A 229 -13.48 7.63 -15.90
N LYS A 230 -12.72 8.49 -16.58
CA LYS A 230 -12.72 9.94 -16.35
C LYS A 230 -14.10 10.57 -16.62
N GLN A 231 -14.74 10.22 -17.75
CA GLN A 231 -16.03 10.77 -18.12
C GLN A 231 -17.18 10.33 -17.19
N GLN A 232 -17.06 9.17 -16.56
CA GLN A 232 -18.10 8.65 -15.66
C GLN A 232 -17.86 9.01 -14.18
N GLY A 233 -16.94 9.95 -13.88
CA GLY A 233 -16.73 10.43 -12.51
C GLY A 233 -15.95 9.46 -11.62
N GLY A 234 -15.23 8.49 -12.21
CA GLY A 234 -14.46 7.52 -11.45
C GLY A 234 -13.30 8.13 -10.67
N ILE A 235 -12.66 9.16 -11.23
CA ILE A 235 -11.58 9.90 -10.56
C ILE A 235 -12.12 10.69 -9.39
N GLU A 236 -13.18 11.45 -9.59
CA GLU A 236 -13.84 12.28 -8.57
C GLU A 236 -14.31 11.43 -7.38
N TYR A 237 -14.86 10.24 -7.68
CA TYR A 237 -15.23 9.28 -6.64
C TYR A 237 -14.04 8.81 -5.82
N ALA A 238 -12.95 8.41 -6.47
CA ALA A 238 -11.73 7.97 -5.79
C ALA A 238 -11.11 9.11 -4.95
N GLU A 239 -11.10 10.35 -5.46
CA GLU A 239 -10.66 11.52 -4.71
C GLU A 239 -11.54 11.78 -3.48
N GLN A 240 -12.86 11.62 -3.60
CA GLN A 240 -13.78 11.73 -2.45
C GLN A 240 -13.51 10.65 -1.41
N CYS A 241 -13.29 9.40 -1.82
CA CYS A 241 -12.91 8.31 -0.91
C CYS A 241 -11.59 8.61 -0.20
N MET A 242 -10.57 9.03 -0.95
CA MET A 242 -9.27 9.43 -0.40
C MET A 242 -9.43 10.57 0.64
N GLN A 243 -10.24 11.59 0.34
CA GLN A 243 -10.51 12.69 1.26
C GLN A 243 -11.21 12.23 2.54
N ASN A 244 -12.12 11.26 2.46
CA ASN A 244 -12.76 10.68 3.64
C ASN A 244 -11.74 10.00 4.56
N PHE A 245 -10.81 9.21 4.03
CA PHE A 245 -9.72 8.62 4.82
C PHE A 245 -8.76 9.67 5.38
N SER A 246 -8.45 10.74 4.62
CA SER A 246 -7.67 11.88 5.11
C SER A 246 -8.33 12.54 6.31
N ASN A 247 -9.65 12.75 6.27
CA ASN A 247 -10.39 13.32 7.40
C ASN A 247 -10.35 12.42 8.64
N LEU A 248 -10.45 11.09 8.48
CA LEU A 248 -10.29 10.14 9.59
C LEU A 248 -8.88 10.22 10.20
N CYS A 249 -7.85 10.32 9.37
CA CYS A 249 -6.47 10.52 9.84
C CYS A 249 -6.32 11.83 10.63
N LYS A 250 -6.88 12.94 10.14
CA LYS A 250 -6.86 14.25 10.83
C LYS A 250 -7.61 14.21 12.14
N GLN A 251 -8.77 13.55 12.21
CA GLN A 251 -9.51 13.35 13.46
C GLN A 251 -8.68 12.61 14.50
N TYR A 252 -7.97 11.53 14.12
CA TYR A 252 -7.05 10.85 15.03
C TYR A 252 -5.96 11.80 15.54
N ILE A 253 -5.33 12.57 14.66
CA ILE A 253 -4.27 13.53 15.04
C ILE A 253 -4.80 14.55 16.05
N ASP A 254 -5.96 15.12 15.81
CA ASP A 254 -6.57 16.12 16.70
C ASP A 254 -6.90 15.59 18.07
N HIS A 255 -7.38 14.34 18.18
CA HIS A 255 -7.82 13.75 19.43
C HIS A 255 -6.71 13.02 20.21
N SER A 256 -5.72 12.45 19.50
CA SER A 256 -4.75 11.51 20.09
C SER A 256 -3.33 12.06 20.17
N VAL A 257 -3.02 13.17 19.51
CA VAL A 257 -1.67 13.76 19.48
C VAL A 257 -1.64 15.05 20.28
N LYS A 258 -0.96 15.02 21.43
CA LYS A 258 -0.93 16.16 22.37
C LYS A 258 0.17 17.17 22.03
N GLU A 259 1.35 16.70 21.67
CA GLU A 259 2.51 17.53 21.39
C GLU A 259 2.37 18.21 20.03
N LYS A 260 2.47 19.54 20.01
CA LYS A 260 2.29 20.34 18.79
C LYS A 260 3.26 19.94 17.67
N ALA A 261 4.54 19.71 17.97
CA ALA A 261 5.54 19.35 16.98
C ALA A 261 5.22 18.00 16.30
N ILE A 262 4.74 17.01 17.07
CA ILE A 262 4.33 15.70 16.53
C ILE A 262 3.04 15.84 15.72
N ARG A 263 2.09 16.65 16.20
CA ARG A 263 0.84 16.96 15.48
C ARG A 263 1.14 17.59 14.11
N ASP A 264 1.97 18.64 14.09
CA ASP A 264 2.36 19.31 12.86
C ASP A 264 3.06 18.33 11.88
N SER A 265 3.95 17.46 12.40
CA SER A 265 4.67 16.47 11.61
C SER A 265 3.76 15.39 11.03
N LEU A 266 2.81 14.85 11.82
CA LEU A 266 1.84 13.86 11.33
C LEU A 266 0.85 14.48 10.36
N THR A 267 0.42 15.73 10.58
CA THR A 267 -0.43 16.47 9.62
C THR A 267 0.30 16.65 8.30
N ALA A 268 1.56 17.11 8.33
CA ALA A 268 2.38 17.25 7.12
C ALA A 268 2.58 15.89 6.41
N TYR A 269 2.69 14.80 7.16
CA TYR A 269 2.80 13.44 6.60
C TYR A 269 1.51 13.04 5.85
N VAL A 270 0.32 13.27 6.46
CA VAL A 270 -0.98 13.01 5.83
C VAL A 270 -1.16 13.88 4.59
N ASP A 271 -0.88 15.18 4.70
CA ASP A 271 -1.01 16.12 3.58
C ASP A 271 -0.04 15.76 2.43
N TYR A 272 1.18 15.30 2.73
CA TYR A 272 2.11 14.81 1.73
C TYR A 272 1.55 13.61 0.96
N VAL A 273 0.91 12.65 1.64
CA VAL A 273 0.29 11.50 0.96
C VAL A 273 -0.82 11.93 0.00
N VAL A 274 -1.65 12.91 0.41
CA VAL A 274 -2.73 13.45 -0.43
C VAL A 274 -2.19 14.24 -1.62
N GLN A 275 -1.15 15.06 -1.40
CA GLN A 275 -0.68 16.05 -2.37
C GLN A 275 0.47 15.58 -3.27
N ARG A 276 1.09 14.44 -2.96
CA ARG A 276 2.20 13.92 -3.79
C ARG A 276 1.77 13.77 -5.25
N ASN A 277 2.69 14.02 -6.17
CA ASN A 277 2.46 13.99 -7.61
C ASN A 277 3.16 12.81 -8.30
N TYR A 278 3.78 11.89 -7.50
CA TYR A 278 4.53 10.70 -7.98
C TYR A 278 4.62 9.66 -6.86
#